data_bf38289f58f8ce8311fcfe4a729a8d04
#
_entry.id   bf38289f58f8ce8311fcfe4a729a8d04
#
_cell.length_a   1.000
_cell.length_b   1.000
_cell.length_c   1.000
_cell.angle_alpha   90.00
_cell.angle_beta   90.00
_cell.angle_gamma   90.00
#
_symmetry.space_group_name_H-M   'P 1'
#
loop_
_entity.id
_entity.type
_entity.pdbx_description
1 polymer ?
#
loop_
_entity_poly.entity_id
_entity_poly.type
_entity_poly.pdbx_seq_one_letter_code
_entity_poly.pdbx_strand_id
1 'polypeptide(L)' 'MGAVERNGYRFEPEYSVISQDGAVHVYRKGEFLEELKFSFSGTSPDPGQIEQVIDEYCETHGI' A
#
# COMPACT_ATOMS: atom_id res chain seq x y z
N MET A 1 5.44 9.29 -2.24
CA MET A 1 4.00 9.15 -2.11
C MET A 1 3.60 9.32 -0.66
N GLY A 2 2.46 9.93 -0.43
CA GLY A 2 1.97 10.14 0.92
C GLY A 2 1.23 8.93 1.46
N ALA A 3 1.01 8.91 2.76
CA ALA A 3 0.21 7.88 3.39
C ALA A 3 -1.28 8.11 3.09
N VAL A 4 -2.03 7.04 3.07
CA VAL A 4 -3.48 7.05 2.89
C VAL A 4 -4.11 6.54 4.17
N GLU A 5 -5.17 7.19 4.63
CA GLU A 5 -5.90 6.75 5.82
C GLU A 5 -7.33 6.38 5.46
N ARG A 6 -7.79 5.23 5.94
CA ARG A 6 -9.15 4.76 5.75
C ARG A 6 -9.63 4.06 7.02
N ASN A 7 -10.73 4.56 7.58
CA ASN A 7 -11.41 3.92 8.71
C ASN A 7 -10.47 3.57 9.87
N GLY A 8 -9.51 4.46 10.16
CA GLY A 8 -8.58 4.28 11.26
C GLY A 8 -7.32 3.47 10.91
N TYR A 9 -7.23 3.01 9.67
CA TYR A 9 -6.03 2.33 9.18
C TYR A 9 -5.18 3.30 8.37
N ARG A 10 -3.85 3.16 8.48
CA ARG A 10 -2.90 3.97 7.73
C ARG A 10 -2.13 3.07 6.78
N PHE A 11 -2.06 3.47 5.51
CA PHE A 11 -1.39 2.72 4.46
C PHE A 11 -0.22 3.55 3.95
N GLU A 12 1.00 3.02 4.07
CA GLU A 12 2.22 3.73 3.68
C GLU A 12 2.88 2.99 2.52
N PRO A 13 2.71 3.50 1.28
CA PRO A 13 3.36 2.88 0.12
C PRO A 13 4.83 3.26 0.05
N GLU A 14 5.65 2.31 -0.37
CA GLU A 14 7.04 2.56 -0.75
C GLU A 14 7.41 1.65 -1.91
N TYR A 15 8.43 2.04 -2.66
CA TYR A 15 8.84 1.27 -3.82
C TYR A 15 10.30 1.48 -4.16
N SER A 16 10.86 0.54 -4.94
CA SER A 16 12.22 0.60 -5.45
C SER A 16 12.18 0.50 -6.98
N VAL A 17 12.72 1.51 -7.65
CA VAL A 17 12.82 1.50 -9.11
C VAL A 17 13.83 0.45 -9.57
N ILE A 18 14.87 0.23 -8.78
CA ILE A 18 15.90 -0.75 -9.12
C ILE A 18 15.31 -2.17 -9.12
N SER A 19 14.55 -2.50 -8.10
CA SER A 19 13.93 -3.82 -7.97
C SER A 19 12.62 -3.96 -8.72
N GLN A 20 12.02 -2.84 -9.15
CA GLN A 20 10.72 -2.80 -9.83
C GLN A 20 9.63 -3.44 -8.97
N ASP A 21 9.70 -3.22 -7.68
CA ASP A 21 8.70 -3.70 -6.74
C ASP A 21 8.49 -2.70 -5.61
N GLY A 22 7.47 -2.94 -4.83
CA GLY A 22 7.16 -2.11 -3.68
C GLY A 22 6.29 -2.83 -2.68
N ALA A 23 5.87 -2.08 -1.68
CA ALA A 23 5.00 -2.61 -0.64
C ALA A 23 4.15 -1.49 -0.06
N VAL A 24 2.98 -1.85 0.41
CA VAL A 24 2.14 -0.96 1.20
C VAL A 24 2.18 -1.49 2.63
N HIS A 25 2.69 -0.70 3.55
CA HIS A 25 2.73 -1.07 4.95
C HIS A 25 1.47 -0.59 5.64
N VAL A 26 0.79 -1.49 6.33
CA VAL A 26 -0.50 -1.23 6.98
C VAL A 26 -0.30 -1.07 8.47
N TYR A 27 -0.83 0.05 9.00
CA TYR A 27 -0.76 0.36 10.44
C TYR A 27 -2.15 0.66 10.97
N ARG A 28 -2.34 0.38 12.24
CA ARG A 28 -3.53 0.80 12.97
C ARG A 28 -3.11 1.24 14.36
N LYS A 29 -3.50 2.48 14.72
CA LYS A 29 -3.14 3.07 16.02
C LYS A 29 -1.62 3.01 16.27
N GLY A 30 -0.85 3.25 15.22
CA GLY A 30 0.61 3.25 15.30
C GLY A 30 1.26 1.87 15.30
N GLU A 31 0.47 0.80 15.26
CA GLU A 31 1.00 -0.55 15.26
C GLU A 31 1.05 -1.11 13.84
N PHE A 32 2.20 -1.66 13.46
CA PHE A 32 2.38 -2.32 12.18
C PHE A 32 1.59 -3.63 12.15
N LEU A 33 0.78 -3.81 11.11
CA LEU A 33 -0.05 -5.00 10.96
C LEU A 33 0.43 -5.92 9.85
N GLU A 34 0.69 -5.37 8.66
CA GLU A 34 0.94 -6.20 7.49
C GLU A 34 1.68 -5.44 6.40
N GLU A 35 2.42 -6.18 5.59
CA GLU A 35 3.09 -5.66 4.40
C GLU A 35 2.43 -6.27 3.16
N LEU A 36 1.94 -5.41 2.27
CA LEU A 36 1.27 -5.82 1.03
C LEU A 36 2.22 -5.57 -0.13
N LYS A 37 2.85 -6.62 -0.64
CA LYS A 37 3.85 -6.52 -1.70
C LYS A 37 3.21 -6.44 -3.08
N PHE A 38 3.83 -5.68 -3.98
CA PHE A 38 3.38 -5.57 -5.37
C PHE A 38 4.58 -5.34 -6.29
N SER A 39 4.37 -5.58 -7.59
CA SER A 39 5.37 -5.33 -8.62
C SER A 39 4.87 -4.23 -9.56
N PHE A 40 5.79 -3.51 -10.19
CA PHE A 40 5.43 -2.48 -11.16
C PHE A 40 6.49 -2.38 -12.24
N SER A 41 6.21 -1.61 -13.28
CA SER A 41 7.16 -1.32 -14.36
C SER A 41 7.32 0.18 -14.52
N GLY A 42 8.53 0.62 -14.89
CA GLY A 42 8.79 2.02 -15.18
C GLY A 42 9.41 2.76 -14.01
N THR A 43 9.17 4.07 -13.95
CA THR A 43 9.82 4.95 -12.97
C THR A 43 9.07 5.08 -11.66
N SER A 44 7.82 4.63 -11.64
CA SER A 44 7.00 4.63 -10.42
C SER A 44 5.79 3.75 -10.61
N PRO A 45 5.19 3.24 -9.52
CA PRO A 45 3.93 2.53 -9.61
C PRO A 45 2.82 3.49 -10.07
N ASP A 46 1.85 2.95 -10.80
CA ASP A 46 0.66 3.70 -11.16
C ASP A 46 -0.15 4.00 -9.89
N PRO A 47 -0.59 5.25 -9.67
CA PRO A 47 -1.44 5.56 -8.50
C PRO A 47 -2.65 4.66 -8.38
N GLY A 48 -3.25 4.26 -9.49
CA GLY A 48 -4.38 3.33 -9.50
C GLY A 48 -4.00 1.95 -8.98
N GLN A 49 -2.77 1.50 -9.21
CA GLN A 49 -2.28 0.22 -8.71
C GLN A 49 -2.18 0.23 -7.19
N ILE A 50 -1.63 1.30 -6.62
CA ILE A 50 -1.53 1.45 -5.17
C ILE A 50 -2.91 1.48 -4.54
N GLU A 51 -3.82 2.26 -5.13
CA GLU A 51 -5.19 2.36 -4.65
C GLU A 51 -5.89 1.01 -4.68
N GLN A 52 -5.66 0.23 -5.72
CA GLN A 52 -6.24 -1.10 -5.84
C GLN A 52 -5.76 -2.04 -4.74
N VAL A 53 -4.47 -2.01 -4.41
CA VAL A 53 -3.91 -2.81 -3.33
C VAL A 53 -4.59 -2.47 -2.01
N ILE A 54 -4.78 -1.18 -1.75
CA ILE A 54 -5.45 -0.71 -0.53
C ILE A 54 -6.91 -1.12 -0.52
N ASP A 55 -7.60 -0.95 -1.65
CA ASP A 55 -9.01 -1.32 -1.76
C ASP A 55 -9.23 -2.81 -1.52
N GLU A 56 -8.39 -3.64 -2.09
CA GLU A 56 -8.49 -5.09 -1.90
C GLU A 56 -8.28 -5.48 -0.44
N TYR A 57 -7.32 -4.87 0.24
CA TYR A 57 -7.10 -5.11 1.64
C TYR A 57 -8.33 -4.71 2.47
N CYS A 58 -8.86 -3.53 2.21
CA CYS A 58 -10.05 -3.04 2.91
C CYS A 58 -11.25 -3.96 2.70
N GLU A 59 -11.47 -4.40 1.46
CA GLU A 59 -12.57 -5.30 1.14
C GLU A 59 -12.41 -6.64 1.82
N THR A 60 -11.22 -7.22 1.81
CA THR A 60 -10.94 -8.51 2.42
C THR A 60 -11.14 -8.48 3.93
N HIS A 61 -10.81 -7.38 4.56
CA HIS A 61 -10.88 -7.24 6.02
C HIS A 61 -12.15 -6.54 6.51
N GLY A 62 -13.07 -6.22 5.62
CA GLY A 62 -14.34 -5.61 6.01
C GLY A 62 -14.22 -4.19 6.54
N ILE A 63 -13.25 -3.45 6.00
CA ILE A 63 -12.99 -2.08 6.44
C ILE A 63 -13.75 -1.06 5.60
#